data_903fecf138d89935f0cadb81e27780a1
#
_entry.id   903fecf138d89935f0cadb81e27780a1
#
_cell.length_a   1.000
_cell.length_b   1.000
_cell.length_c   1.000
_cell.angle_alpha   90.00
_cell.angle_beta   90.00
_cell.angle_gamma   90.00
#
_symmetry.space_group_name_H-M   'P 1'
#
loop_
_entity.id
_entity.type
_entity.pdbx_description
1 polymer ?
#
loop_
_entity_poly.entity_id
_entity_poly.type
_entity_poly.pdbx_seq_one_letter_code
_entity_poly.pdbx_strand_id
1 'polypeptide(L)'
;MTIKKRNIVLVYILTIITLGIYGIYWLYSTKKEMNEELGANIPTTILIIIPIANLYWMYRYAEAFATKVKKDDNTVLWALLFILISIITPAIVQTELNKLADNPNLLQIEKQKRQNKDRRCPNCGREIPFDARTCPYCGKKFEE
;
A
#
# COMPACT_ATOMS: atom_id res chain seq x y z
N MET A 1 11.81 -5.78 2.86
CA MET A 1 12.19 -5.08 1.61
C MET A 1 11.94 -3.61 1.79
N THR A 2 12.63 -2.74 1.09
CA THR A 2 12.41 -1.30 1.13
C THR A 2 11.74 -0.86 -0.17
N ILE A 3 10.93 0.20 -0.13
CA ILE A 3 10.36 0.82 -1.33
C ILE A 3 11.50 1.26 -2.24
N LYS A 4 11.47 0.81 -3.48
CA LYS A 4 12.54 1.11 -4.45
C LYS A 4 12.28 2.43 -5.18
N LYS A 5 13.28 3.30 -5.15
CA LYS A 5 13.30 4.50 -5.97
C LYS A 5 13.47 4.14 -7.45
N ARG A 6 12.60 4.67 -8.31
CA ARG A 6 12.68 4.45 -9.76
C ARG A 6 12.51 5.75 -10.50
N ASN A 7 13.24 5.87 -11.62
CA ASN A 7 13.06 7.00 -12.52
C ASN A 7 11.79 6.78 -13.35
N ILE A 8 10.86 7.73 -13.27
CA ILE A 8 9.56 7.67 -13.94
C ILE A 8 9.73 7.59 -15.46
N VAL A 9 10.65 8.37 -16.03
CA VAL A 9 10.92 8.37 -17.47
C VAL A 9 11.39 6.98 -17.93
N LEU A 10 12.27 6.35 -17.14
CA LEU A 10 12.76 5.01 -17.44
C LEU A 10 11.64 3.96 -17.40
N VAL A 11 10.68 4.09 -16.48
CA VAL A 11 9.50 3.22 -16.40
C VAL A 11 8.70 3.28 -17.70
N TYR A 12 8.46 4.49 -18.22
CA TYR A 12 7.74 4.67 -19.49
C TYR A 12 8.52 4.13 -20.69
N ILE A 13 9.80 4.47 -20.81
CA ILE A 13 10.65 4.00 -21.91
C ILE A 13 10.69 2.48 -21.95
N LEU A 14 10.93 1.83 -20.82
CA LEU A 14 10.96 0.37 -20.72
C LEU A 14 9.60 -0.24 -21.02
N THR A 15 8.50 0.37 -20.59
CA THR A 15 7.15 -0.11 -20.89
C THR A 15 6.86 -0.07 -22.38
N ILE A 16 7.28 1.00 -23.08
CA ILE A 16 7.11 1.14 -24.55
C ILE A 16 7.99 0.12 -25.29
N ILE A 17 9.28 0.02 -24.94
CA ILE A 17 10.23 -0.90 -25.61
C ILE A 17 9.80 -2.36 -25.45
N THR A 18 9.24 -2.71 -24.29
CA THR A 18 8.81 -4.09 -24.01
C THR A 18 7.35 -4.36 -24.35
N LEU A 19 6.70 -3.46 -25.13
CA LEU A 19 5.28 -3.59 -25.54
C LEU A 19 4.34 -3.84 -24.33
N GLY A 20 4.61 -3.19 -23.21
CA GLY A 20 3.77 -3.27 -21.98
C GLY A 20 4.21 -4.33 -20.96
N ILE A 21 5.09 -5.27 -21.29
CA ILE A 21 5.54 -6.33 -20.35
C ILE A 21 6.18 -5.71 -19.11
N TYR A 22 7.03 -4.69 -19.29
CA TYR A 22 7.62 -3.98 -18.16
C TYR A 22 6.57 -3.27 -17.30
N GLY A 23 5.48 -2.77 -17.87
CA GLY A 23 4.37 -2.16 -17.13
C GLY A 23 3.71 -3.16 -16.18
N ILE A 24 3.48 -4.40 -16.61
CA ILE A 24 2.94 -5.48 -15.77
C ILE A 24 3.93 -5.82 -14.64
N TYR A 25 5.21 -5.94 -14.96
CA TYR A 25 6.25 -6.15 -13.95
C TYR A 25 6.31 -5.00 -12.94
N TRP A 26 6.19 -3.76 -13.39
CA TRP A 26 6.17 -2.58 -12.54
C TRP A 26 4.97 -2.61 -11.59
N LEU A 27 3.76 -2.92 -12.09
CA LEU A 27 2.55 -3.09 -11.28
C LEU A 27 2.72 -4.19 -10.22
N TYR A 28 3.30 -5.32 -10.61
CA TYR A 28 3.61 -6.40 -9.68
C TYR A 28 4.58 -5.95 -8.58
N SER A 29 5.64 -5.26 -8.95
CA SER A 29 6.68 -4.81 -8.03
C SER A 29 6.16 -3.75 -7.05
N THR A 30 5.43 -2.74 -7.53
CA THR A 30 4.85 -1.68 -6.69
C THR A 30 3.76 -2.22 -5.77
N LYS A 31 2.91 -3.14 -6.26
CA LYS A 31 1.95 -3.87 -5.44
C LYS A 31 2.66 -4.61 -4.30
N LYS A 32 3.74 -5.34 -4.61
CA LYS A 32 4.50 -6.09 -3.61
C LYS A 32 5.08 -5.16 -2.55
N GLU A 33 5.68 -4.05 -2.96
CA GLU A 33 6.19 -3.03 -2.06
C GLU A 33 5.10 -2.45 -1.15
N MET A 34 3.92 -2.10 -1.69
CA MET A 34 2.80 -1.60 -0.90
C MET A 34 2.26 -2.64 0.08
N ASN A 35 2.17 -3.91 -0.32
CA ASN A 35 1.70 -4.97 0.57
C ASN A 35 2.67 -5.22 1.73
N GLU A 36 3.97 -5.30 1.44
CA GLU A 36 5.00 -5.61 2.45
C GLU A 36 5.30 -4.42 3.36
N GLU A 37 5.48 -3.23 2.78
CA GLU A 37 5.94 -2.06 3.54
C GLU A 37 4.78 -1.27 4.16
N LEU A 38 3.66 -1.15 3.46
CA LEU A 38 2.52 -0.35 3.91
C LEU A 38 1.34 -1.20 4.42
N GLY A 39 1.45 -2.54 4.36
CA GLY A 39 0.38 -3.45 4.78
C GLY A 39 -0.88 -3.29 3.94
N ALA A 40 -0.73 -2.99 2.66
CA ALA A 40 -1.82 -3.05 1.71
C ALA A 40 -2.24 -4.51 1.50
N ASN A 41 -3.47 -4.73 1.06
CA ASN A 41 -4.00 -6.08 0.78
C ASN A 41 -4.47 -6.16 -0.67
N ILE A 42 -3.52 -5.91 -1.59
CA ILE A 42 -3.80 -5.96 -3.03
C ILE A 42 -3.71 -7.41 -3.48
N PRO A 43 -4.72 -7.93 -4.19
CA PRO A 43 -4.78 -9.33 -4.65
C PRO A 43 -3.71 -9.64 -5.70
N THR A 44 -3.64 -10.90 -6.12
CA THR A 44 -2.62 -11.36 -7.09
C THR A 44 -2.71 -10.61 -8.42
N THR A 45 -1.56 -10.30 -9.02
CA THR A 45 -1.45 -9.56 -10.29
C THR A 45 -1.98 -10.36 -11.50
N ILE A 46 -2.14 -11.68 -11.38
CA ILE A 46 -2.74 -12.52 -12.42
C ILE A 46 -4.16 -12.04 -12.80
N LEU A 47 -4.89 -11.44 -11.88
CA LEU A 47 -6.22 -10.89 -12.14
C LEU A 47 -6.24 -9.79 -13.21
N ILE A 48 -5.10 -9.17 -13.53
CA ILE A 48 -4.99 -8.17 -14.60
C ILE A 48 -5.30 -8.78 -15.98
N ILE A 49 -5.03 -10.07 -16.18
CA ILE A 49 -5.23 -10.76 -17.46
C ILE A 49 -6.72 -11.01 -17.74
N ILE A 50 -7.55 -11.11 -16.69
CA ILE A 50 -8.98 -11.39 -16.81
C ILE A 50 -9.74 -10.05 -16.84
N PRO A 51 -10.46 -9.69 -17.93
CA PRO A 51 -11.01 -8.33 -18.12
C PRO A 51 -11.88 -7.82 -16.96
N ILE A 52 -12.79 -8.66 -16.45
CA ILE A 52 -13.69 -8.26 -15.33
C ILE A 52 -12.90 -8.21 -14.01
N ALA A 53 -12.03 -9.17 -13.78
CA ALA A 53 -11.21 -9.24 -12.58
C ALA A 53 -10.15 -8.11 -12.57
N ASN A 54 -9.73 -7.61 -13.74
CA ASN A 54 -8.85 -6.46 -13.88
C ASN A 54 -9.49 -5.20 -13.26
N LEU A 55 -10.76 -4.93 -13.49
CA LEU A 55 -11.45 -3.79 -12.89
C LEU A 55 -11.45 -3.88 -11.35
N TYR A 56 -11.74 -5.06 -10.81
CA TYR A 56 -11.64 -5.30 -9.38
C TYR A 56 -10.21 -5.11 -8.86
N TRP A 57 -9.20 -5.61 -9.59
CA TRP A 57 -7.80 -5.46 -9.22
C TRP A 57 -7.37 -3.99 -9.23
N MET A 58 -7.75 -3.24 -10.26
CA MET A 58 -7.46 -1.79 -10.37
C MET A 58 -8.11 -1.01 -9.22
N TYR A 59 -9.36 -1.35 -8.86
CA TYR A 59 -10.02 -0.76 -7.71
C TYR A 59 -9.24 -1.03 -6.41
N ARG A 60 -8.85 -2.28 -6.15
CA ARG A 60 -8.08 -2.65 -4.96
C ARG A 60 -6.69 -1.99 -4.92
N TYR A 61 -6.08 -1.83 -6.08
CA TYR A 61 -4.82 -1.12 -6.19
C TYR A 61 -4.97 0.38 -5.89
N ALA A 62 -6.00 1.01 -6.42
CA ALA A 62 -6.33 2.41 -6.17
C ALA A 62 -6.69 2.66 -4.69
N GLU A 63 -7.47 1.76 -4.07
CA GLU A 63 -7.79 1.80 -2.64
C GLU A 63 -6.52 1.74 -1.78
N ALA A 64 -5.63 0.80 -2.08
CA ALA A 64 -4.36 0.70 -1.37
C ALA A 64 -3.50 1.95 -1.55
N PHE A 65 -3.45 2.51 -2.74
CA PHE A 65 -2.75 3.76 -3.01
C PHE A 65 -3.36 4.94 -2.24
N ALA A 66 -4.68 5.14 -2.32
CA ALA A 66 -5.37 6.20 -1.61
C ALA A 66 -5.14 6.11 -0.10
N THR A 67 -5.46 4.97 0.49
CA THR A 67 -5.46 4.79 1.95
C THR A 67 -4.07 4.66 2.56
N LYS A 68 -3.12 4.00 1.87
CA LYS A 68 -1.79 3.66 2.43
C LYS A 68 -0.69 4.61 2.01
N VAL A 69 -0.76 5.13 0.78
CA VAL A 69 0.28 6.01 0.23
C VAL A 69 -0.11 7.47 0.40
N LYS A 70 -1.28 7.87 -0.11
CA LYS A 70 -1.78 9.25 -0.04
C LYS A 70 -2.41 9.60 1.31
N LYS A 71 -2.94 8.61 2.03
CA LYS A 71 -3.73 8.80 3.26
C LYS A 71 -4.98 9.65 3.02
N ASP A 72 -5.60 9.44 1.86
CA ASP A 72 -6.79 10.12 1.38
C ASP A 72 -7.95 9.11 1.34
N ASP A 73 -9.14 9.53 1.78
CA ASP A 73 -10.33 8.67 1.81
C ASP A 73 -11.06 8.60 0.46
N ASN A 74 -10.61 9.36 -0.56
CA ASN A 74 -11.24 9.44 -1.87
C ASN A 74 -10.89 8.24 -2.79
N THR A 75 -11.10 7.03 -2.32
CA THR A 75 -10.80 5.79 -3.06
C THR A 75 -11.46 5.73 -4.43
N VAL A 76 -12.73 6.17 -4.52
CA VAL A 76 -13.49 6.13 -5.79
C VAL A 76 -12.88 7.06 -6.82
N LEU A 77 -12.47 8.27 -6.41
CA LEU A 77 -11.81 9.23 -7.29
C LEU A 77 -10.50 8.65 -7.86
N TRP A 78 -9.68 8.03 -7.01
CA TRP A 78 -8.43 7.40 -7.43
C TRP A 78 -8.67 6.19 -8.34
N ALA A 79 -9.71 5.38 -8.06
CA ALA A 79 -10.07 4.25 -8.91
C ALA A 79 -10.51 4.71 -10.31
N LEU A 80 -11.37 5.72 -10.39
CA LEU A 80 -11.81 6.31 -11.66
C LEU A 80 -10.62 6.91 -12.44
N LEU A 81 -9.73 7.61 -11.74
CA LEU A 81 -8.55 8.21 -12.36
C LEU A 81 -7.61 7.13 -12.92
N PHE A 82 -7.40 6.04 -12.20
CA PHE A 82 -6.52 4.95 -12.64
C PHE A 82 -7.12 4.16 -13.81
N ILE A 83 -8.45 4.00 -13.85
CA ILE A 83 -9.16 3.31 -14.95
C ILE A 83 -9.20 4.19 -16.20
N LEU A 84 -9.58 5.47 -16.06
CA LEU A 84 -9.77 6.38 -17.20
C LEU A 84 -8.44 6.88 -17.77
N ILE A 85 -7.47 7.14 -16.90
CA ILE A 85 -6.19 7.74 -17.28
C ILE A 85 -5.02 6.83 -16.87
N SER A 86 -5.11 5.57 -17.27
CA SER A 86 -4.12 4.54 -16.91
C SER A 86 -2.68 4.90 -17.30
N ILE A 87 -2.50 5.74 -18.32
CA ILE A 87 -1.18 6.19 -18.77
C ILE A 87 -0.47 7.09 -17.73
N ILE A 88 -1.22 7.85 -16.92
CA ILE A 88 -0.66 8.74 -15.88
C ILE A 88 -0.42 7.99 -14.56
N THR A 89 -1.07 6.86 -14.36
CA THR A 89 -0.97 6.06 -13.14
C THR A 89 0.48 5.79 -12.70
N PRO A 90 1.40 5.33 -13.58
CA PRO A 90 2.78 5.09 -13.19
C PRO A 90 3.50 6.34 -12.68
N ALA A 91 3.24 7.52 -13.28
CA ALA A 91 3.86 8.76 -12.84
C ALA A 91 3.43 9.14 -11.42
N ILE A 92 2.12 9.12 -11.15
CA ILE A 92 1.56 9.49 -9.85
C ILE A 92 2.04 8.52 -8.77
N VAL A 93 1.84 7.22 -8.98
CA VAL A 93 2.19 6.19 -8.01
C VAL A 93 3.69 6.20 -7.73
N GLN A 94 4.54 6.24 -8.76
CA GLN A 94 5.98 6.21 -8.57
C GLN A 94 6.51 7.47 -7.89
N THR A 95 5.93 8.64 -8.16
CA THR A 95 6.28 9.89 -7.46
C THR A 95 6.06 9.75 -5.96
N GLU A 96 4.89 9.26 -5.55
CA GLU A 96 4.58 9.11 -4.13
C GLU A 96 5.42 8.01 -3.45
N LEU A 97 5.64 6.89 -4.13
CA LEU A 97 6.53 5.83 -3.62
C LEU A 97 7.98 6.32 -3.49
N ASN A 98 8.47 7.13 -4.42
CA ASN A 98 9.80 7.72 -4.33
C ASN A 98 9.91 8.66 -3.11
N LYS A 99 8.87 9.46 -2.82
CA LYS A 99 8.84 10.31 -1.60
C LYS A 99 8.92 9.48 -0.33
N LEU A 100 8.21 8.34 -0.28
CA LEU A 100 8.27 7.42 0.86
C LEU A 100 9.66 6.76 0.97
N ALA A 101 10.28 6.41 -0.15
CA ALA A 101 11.63 5.85 -0.17
C ALA A 101 12.69 6.85 0.34
N ASP A 102 12.49 8.15 0.11
CA ASP A 102 13.37 9.22 0.60
C ASP A 102 13.22 9.48 2.11
N ASN A 103 12.12 9.03 2.71
CA ASN A 103 11.82 9.24 4.12
C ASN A 103 11.63 7.91 4.87
N PRO A 104 12.70 7.15 5.12
CA PRO A 104 12.61 5.83 5.78
C PRO A 104 11.99 5.90 7.18
N ASN A 105 12.10 7.04 7.87
CA ASN A 105 11.48 7.25 9.18
C ASN A 105 9.94 7.18 9.10
N LEU A 106 9.32 7.67 8.01
CA LEU A 106 7.88 7.57 7.83
C LEU A 106 7.43 6.12 7.70
N LEU A 107 8.20 5.29 6.98
CA LEU A 107 7.92 3.85 6.86
C LEU A 107 8.05 3.12 8.19
N GLN A 108 9.04 3.50 9.02
CA GLN A 108 9.20 2.91 10.35
C GLN A 108 8.03 3.27 11.27
N ILE A 109 7.60 4.54 11.27
CA ILE A 109 6.44 5.01 12.03
C ILE A 109 5.17 4.25 11.61
N GLU A 110 4.96 4.04 10.32
CA GLU A 110 3.80 3.29 9.82
C GLU A 110 3.85 1.80 10.20
N LYS A 111 5.02 1.19 10.18
CA LYS A 111 5.22 -0.18 10.66
C LYS A 111 4.93 -0.30 12.16
N GLN A 112 5.42 0.62 12.97
CA GLN A 112 5.15 0.66 14.40
C GLN A 112 3.66 0.85 14.69
N LYS A 113 2.99 1.79 13.99
CA LYS A 113 1.54 2.00 14.15
C LYS A 113 0.74 0.74 13.83
N ARG A 114 1.14 -0.06 12.85
CA ARG A 114 0.48 -1.33 12.52
C ARG A 114 0.68 -2.39 13.60
N GLN A 115 1.92 -2.57 14.06
CA GLN A 115 2.22 -3.50 15.15
C GLN A 115 1.47 -3.12 16.43
N ASN A 116 1.31 -1.81 16.66
CA ASN A 116 0.61 -1.27 17.81
C ASN A 116 -0.91 -1.44 17.73
N LYS A 117 -1.49 -1.41 16.53
CA LYS A 117 -2.94 -1.58 16.33
C LYS A 117 -3.41 -3.00 16.64
N ASP A 118 -2.52 -3.99 16.50
CA ASP A 118 -2.87 -5.41 16.65
C ASP A 118 -2.61 -5.95 18.07
N ARG A 119 -2.31 -5.08 19.06
CA ARG A 119 -2.14 -5.51 20.45
C ARG A 119 -3.47 -5.86 21.07
N ARG A 120 -3.62 -7.13 21.43
CA ARG A 120 -4.81 -7.63 22.14
C ARG A 120 -4.47 -7.91 23.60
N CYS A 121 -5.41 -7.59 24.47
CA CYS A 121 -5.29 -7.92 25.89
C CYS A 121 -5.24 -9.46 26.06
N PRO A 122 -4.19 -10.05 26.68
CA PRO A 122 -4.11 -11.49 26.85
C PRO A 122 -5.15 -12.03 27.84
N ASN A 123 -5.82 -11.18 28.60
CA ASN A 123 -6.83 -11.58 29.57
C ASN A 123 -8.26 -11.55 28.99
N CYS A 124 -8.63 -10.49 28.26
CA CYS A 124 -10.00 -10.32 27.74
C CYS A 124 -10.10 -10.37 26.22
N GLY A 125 -8.98 -10.52 25.47
CA GLY A 125 -8.94 -10.61 24.02
C GLY A 125 -9.30 -9.34 23.25
N ARG A 126 -9.65 -8.24 23.91
CA ARG A 126 -10.04 -6.99 23.26
C ARG A 126 -8.82 -6.22 22.77
N GLU A 127 -8.99 -5.48 21.68
CA GLU A 127 -7.97 -4.57 21.16
C GLU A 127 -7.73 -3.43 22.14
N ILE A 128 -6.49 -3.13 22.43
CA ILE A 128 -6.06 -2.11 23.38
C ILE A 128 -5.00 -1.21 22.75
N PRO A 129 -4.93 0.08 23.16
CA PRO A 129 -3.85 0.96 22.76
C PRO A 129 -2.49 0.36 23.15
N PHE A 130 -1.50 0.52 22.28
CA PHE A 130 -0.16 -0.04 22.51
C PHE A 130 0.52 0.52 23.75
N ASP A 131 0.33 1.80 24.02
CA ASP A 131 0.86 2.55 25.15
C ASP A 131 0.06 2.34 26.45
N ALA A 132 -1.03 1.57 26.40
CA ALA A 132 -1.84 1.28 27.58
C ALA A 132 -1.05 0.42 28.57
N ARG A 133 -0.75 0.97 29.74
CA ARG A 133 -0.17 0.24 30.88
C ARG A 133 -1.19 -0.63 31.62
N THR A 134 -2.46 -0.36 31.39
CA THR A 134 -3.58 -1.11 31.99
C THR A 134 -4.67 -1.29 30.95
N CYS A 135 -5.24 -2.48 30.88
CA CYS A 135 -6.36 -2.74 29.97
C CYS A 135 -7.59 -1.91 30.39
N PRO A 136 -8.14 -1.04 29.52
CA PRO A 136 -9.30 -0.21 29.87
C PRO A 136 -10.60 -1.03 30.04
N TYR A 137 -10.60 -2.29 29.60
CA TYR A 137 -11.79 -3.15 29.64
C TYR A 137 -11.80 -4.13 30.80
N CYS A 138 -10.65 -4.65 31.23
CA CYS A 138 -10.58 -5.67 32.29
C CYS A 138 -9.62 -5.31 33.43
N GLY A 139 -8.98 -4.15 33.39
CA GLY A 139 -8.10 -3.67 34.47
C GLY A 139 -6.76 -4.40 34.61
N LYS A 140 -6.43 -5.37 33.73
CA LYS A 140 -5.14 -6.06 33.79
C LYS A 140 -3.99 -5.09 33.54
N LYS A 141 -3.03 -5.02 34.47
CA LYS A 141 -1.79 -4.27 34.31
C LYS A 141 -0.82 -5.04 33.43
N PHE A 142 -0.09 -4.32 32.58
CA PHE A 142 0.97 -4.85 31.76
C PHE A 142 2.30 -4.36 32.34
N GLU A 143 3.09 -5.29 32.82
CA GLU A 143 4.46 -5.02 33.28
C GLU A 143 5.38 -4.93 32.06
N GLU A 144 6.33 -4.00 32.07
CA GLU A 144 7.39 -3.86 31.08
C GLU A 144 8.38 -5.02 31.17
#